data_d7358f2c02f9abb22dff5dce656cab30
#
_entry.id   d7358f2c02f9abb22dff5dce656cab30
#
_cell.length_a   1.000
_cell.length_b   1.000
_cell.length_c   1.000
_cell.angle_alpha   90.00
_cell.angle_beta   90.00
_cell.angle_gamma   90.00
#
_symmetry.space_group_name_H-M   'P 1'
#
loop_
_entity.id
_entity.type
_entity.pdbx_description
1 polymer ?
#
loop_
_entity_poly.entity_id
_entity_poly.type
_entity_poly.pdbx_seq_one_letter_code
_entity_poly.pdbx_strand_id
1 'polypeptide(L)'
;IFEKEKRKGIGLKVQKKTESEYSRFATPKEMKNAFGVKKILIDEENTDAAGVVLMMNKKEWYVDNSENHTLVVGATASGKTTSVVDPLVTTLAKKGESMVLTDPKGEIYKNHCAMLTEKGYNVIVLNFRDPKNGSSWNPLTLPYQLYKDGNVDKSTELLEDVANNILKDESQSDPFWQNSAADYFSGCVLGLFEDAKEEEVNLNSIYTMTIQGEERYGTSTFIKEYFKMKGESSAPYIFASNVINAPKDTQGGQLSTFRQKIRIFASREGLSSMLSFTDFDMRKIGQEKTAVFIVIQDEKTTYHSLATIFIKQLYETLIDEAYKQKNGRLKYRTNFILDEFANMPPLKDVTSMVTAARSRDIRFTFIIQ
;
A
#
# COMPACT_ATOMS: atom_id res chain seq x y z
N ILE A 1 -13.69 -3.79 -39.09
CA ILE A 1 -14.02 -2.82 -40.11
C ILE A 1 -14.44 -3.61 -41.32
N PHE A 2 -15.67 -3.41 -41.78
CA PHE A 2 -16.19 -4.02 -43.03
C PHE A 2 -16.13 -2.97 -44.14
N GLU A 3 -15.31 -3.21 -45.13
CA GLU A 3 -15.36 -2.43 -46.37
C GLU A 3 -16.42 -3.03 -47.30
N LYS A 4 -17.38 -2.19 -47.70
CA LYS A 4 -18.40 -2.53 -48.69
C LYS A 4 -17.84 -2.24 -50.06
N GLU A 5 -17.35 -3.21 -50.78
CA GLU A 5 -17.17 -3.10 -52.22
C GLU A 5 -18.47 -3.46 -52.94
N LYS A 6 -19.04 -2.52 -53.69
CA LYS A 6 -20.15 -2.79 -54.62
C LYS A 6 -19.60 -3.47 -55.86
N ARG A 7 -19.83 -4.76 -55.99
CA ARG A 7 -19.68 -5.44 -57.29
C ARG A 7 -21.01 -5.43 -58.04
N LYS A 8 -20.90 -5.49 -59.37
CA LYS A 8 -22.05 -5.74 -60.25
C LYS A 8 -22.65 -7.09 -59.88
N GLY A 9 -23.77 -7.08 -59.22
CA GLY A 9 -24.43 -8.25 -58.69
C GLY A 9 -24.39 -8.25 -57.14
N ILE A 10 -25.30 -8.93 -56.53
CA ILE A 10 -25.51 -9.01 -55.11
C ILE A 10 -24.36 -9.79 -54.49
N GLY A 11 -23.37 -9.08 -53.87
CA GLY A 11 -22.29 -9.75 -53.17
C GLY A 11 -21.52 -8.82 -52.25
N LEU A 12 -21.33 -9.24 -51.00
CA LEU A 12 -20.43 -8.63 -50.03
C LEU A 12 -19.10 -9.38 -50.07
N LYS A 13 -17.99 -8.72 -50.39
CA LYS A 13 -16.67 -9.32 -50.25
C LYS A 13 -16.13 -8.91 -48.88
N VAL A 14 -16.00 -9.87 -48.00
CA VAL A 14 -15.29 -9.70 -46.74
C VAL A 14 -13.80 -9.90 -47.00
N GLN A 15 -13.02 -8.83 -46.92
CA GLN A 15 -11.57 -8.95 -46.97
C GLN A 15 -11.12 -9.53 -45.63
N LYS A 16 -10.50 -10.71 -45.63
CA LYS A 16 -9.79 -11.20 -44.44
C LYS A 16 -8.58 -10.31 -44.23
N LYS A 17 -8.63 -9.46 -43.21
CA LYS A 17 -7.41 -8.84 -42.64
C LYS A 17 -6.60 -9.91 -41.93
N THR A 18 -5.29 -9.79 -41.99
CA THR A 18 -4.38 -10.61 -41.18
C THR A 18 -4.71 -10.41 -39.67
N GLU A 19 -4.61 -11.43 -38.87
CA GLU A 19 -4.95 -11.37 -37.41
C GLU A 19 -4.24 -10.25 -36.67
N SER A 20 -3.03 -9.86 -37.12
CA SER A 20 -2.27 -8.73 -36.56
C SER A 20 -2.84 -7.33 -36.81
N GLU A 21 -3.76 -7.20 -37.76
CA GLU A 21 -4.39 -5.91 -38.17
C GLU A 21 -5.85 -5.78 -37.73
N TYR A 22 -6.41 -6.83 -37.11
CA TYR A 22 -7.81 -6.88 -36.72
C TYR A 22 -7.99 -6.80 -35.21
N SER A 23 -8.62 -5.72 -34.78
CA SER A 23 -8.98 -5.51 -33.38
C SER A 23 -10.46 -5.12 -33.28
N ARG A 24 -11.21 -5.76 -32.40
CA ARG A 24 -12.61 -5.44 -32.10
C ARG A 24 -12.96 -5.80 -30.66
N PHE A 25 -14.03 -5.25 -30.17
CA PHE A 25 -14.60 -5.72 -28.90
C PHE A 25 -15.09 -7.18 -29.03
N ALA A 26 -14.86 -7.96 -27.98
CA ALA A 26 -15.38 -9.31 -27.89
C ALA A 26 -16.92 -9.27 -27.85
N THR A 27 -17.53 -10.23 -28.50
CA THR A 27 -18.98 -10.43 -28.38
C THR A 27 -19.32 -10.99 -27.00
N PRO A 28 -20.55 -10.82 -26.49
CA PRO A 28 -20.97 -11.41 -25.24
C PRO A 28 -20.75 -12.93 -25.17
N LYS A 29 -20.87 -13.64 -26.28
CA LYS A 29 -20.61 -15.10 -26.34
C LYS A 29 -19.11 -15.40 -26.19
N GLU A 30 -18.26 -14.66 -26.81
CA GLU A 30 -16.79 -14.82 -26.68
C GLU A 30 -16.34 -14.48 -25.27
N MET A 31 -16.87 -13.41 -24.68
CA MET A 31 -16.57 -13.01 -23.31
C MET A 31 -16.97 -14.08 -22.30
N LYS A 32 -18.17 -14.66 -22.42
CA LYS A 32 -18.65 -15.75 -21.55
C LYS A 32 -17.77 -17.00 -21.61
N ASN A 33 -17.13 -17.27 -22.74
CA ASN A 33 -16.29 -18.45 -22.98
C ASN A 33 -14.79 -18.15 -22.91
N ALA A 34 -14.40 -16.92 -22.55
CA ALA A 34 -13.00 -16.54 -22.42
C ALA A 34 -12.34 -17.29 -21.25
N PHE A 35 -11.05 -17.58 -21.43
CA PHE A 35 -10.27 -18.25 -20.39
C PHE A 35 -10.28 -17.45 -19.09
N GLY A 36 -10.51 -18.12 -17.97
CA GLY A 36 -10.58 -17.49 -16.65
C GLY A 36 -11.92 -16.85 -16.30
N VAL A 37 -12.83 -16.66 -17.27
CA VAL A 37 -14.17 -16.12 -17.00
C VAL A 37 -15.07 -17.20 -16.44
N LYS A 38 -15.71 -16.89 -15.31
CA LYS A 38 -16.66 -17.79 -14.62
C LYS A 38 -18.00 -17.09 -14.44
N LYS A 39 -19.07 -17.87 -14.55
CA LYS A 39 -20.42 -17.43 -14.22
C LYS A 39 -20.67 -17.64 -12.73
N ILE A 40 -21.24 -16.66 -12.07
CA ILE A 40 -21.76 -16.75 -10.70
C ILE A 40 -23.21 -16.29 -10.66
N LEU A 41 -23.98 -16.80 -9.70
CA LEU A 41 -25.34 -16.35 -9.44
C LEU A 41 -25.33 -15.35 -8.29
N ILE A 42 -25.95 -14.19 -8.48
CA ILE A 42 -25.90 -13.12 -7.48
C ILE A 42 -26.75 -13.45 -6.23
N ASP A 43 -27.77 -14.27 -6.39
CA ASP A 43 -28.65 -14.69 -5.29
C ASP A 43 -28.02 -15.77 -4.39
N GLU A 44 -26.94 -16.43 -4.84
CA GLU A 44 -26.18 -17.37 -4.00
C GLU A 44 -25.41 -16.63 -2.92
N GLU A 45 -25.46 -17.12 -1.70
CA GLU A 45 -24.72 -16.54 -0.56
C GLU A 45 -23.21 -16.66 -0.74
N ASN A 46 -22.74 -17.82 -1.20
CA ASN A 46 -21.33 -18.11 -1.45
C ASN A 46 -21.11 -18.55 -2.89
N THR A 47 -19.95 -18.22 -3.46
CA THR A 47 -19.58 -18.58 -4.83
C THR A 47 -18.18 -19.18 -4.88
N ASP A 48 -17.90 -20.01 -5.87
CA ASP A 48 -16.59 -20.62 -6.11
C ASP A 48 -15.66 -19.75 -6.97
N ALA A 49 -16.16 -18.63 -7.50
CA ALA A 49 -15.43 -17.71 -8.34
C ALA A 49 -15.65 -16.26 -7.91
N ALA A 50 -14.59 -15.44 -8.02
CA ALA A 50 -14.63 -14.01 -7.75
C ALA A 50 -13.62 -13.24 -8.62
N GLY A 51 -13.89 -11.98 -8.84
CA GLY A 51 -13.03 -11.07 -9.57
C GLY A 51 -13.80 -9.92 -10.19
N VAL A 52 -13.13 -9.16 -11.03
CA VAL A 52 -13.76 -8.03 -11.73
C VAL A 52 -14.94 -8.54 -12.57
N VAL A 53 -16.08 -7.88 -12.42
CA VAL A 53 -17.30 -8.22 -13.17
C VAL A 53 -17.19 -7.66 -14.59
N LEU A 54 -17.10 -8.55 -15.56
CA LEU A 54 -16.98 -8.20 -16.97
C LEU A 54 -18.35 -8.01 -17.66
N MET A 55 -19.34 -8.73 -17.16
CA MET A 55 -20.71 -8.64 -17.67
C MET A 55 -21.70 -9.06 -16.59
N MET A 56 -22.81 -8.35 -16.47
CA MET A 56 -23.84 -8.64 -15.48
C MET A 56 -25.24 -8.55 -16.08
N ASN A 57 -26.13 -9.36 -15.55
CA ASN A 57 -27.57 -9.20 -15.66
C ASN A 57 -28.23 -9.32 -14.29
N LYS A 58 -29.55 -9.36 -14.21
CA LYS A 58 -30.27 -9.37 -12.92
C LYS A 58 -29.96 -10.59 -12.02
N LYS A 59 -29.48 -11.69 -12.58
CA LYS A 59 -29.26 -12.96 -11.83
C LYS A 59 -27.85 -13.50 -11.99
N GLU A 60 -27.23 -13.30 -13.14
CA GLU A 60 -25.95 -13.91 -13.50
C GLU A 60 -24.89 -12.83 -13.73
N TRP A 61 -23.76 -13.01 -13.07
CA TRP A 61 -22.57 -12.20 -13.30
C TRP A 61 -21.47 -13.08 -13.89
N TYR A 62 -20.68 -12.51 -14.77
CA TYR A 62 -19.50 -13.14 -15.35
C TYR A 62 -18.27 -12.40 -14.85
N VAL A 63 -17.45 -13.10 -14.08
CA VAL A 63 -16.30 -12.53 -13.38
C VAL A 63 -14.98 -13.05 -13.95
N ASP A 64 -13.96 -12.23 -13.97
CA ASP A 64 -12.59 -12.67 -14.23
C ASP A 64 -12.02 -13.33 -12.96
N ASN A 65 -12.08 -14.67 -12.92
CA ASN A 65 -11.55 -15.46 -11.81
C ASN A 65 -10.08 -15.88 -12.03
N SER A 66 -9.43 -15.34 -13.06
CA SER A 66 -8.02 -15.61 -13.37
C SER A 66 -7.07 -15.01 -12.32
N GLU A 67 -5.78 -15.25 -12.50
CA GLU A 67 -4.72 -14.64 -11.69
C GLU A 67 -4.26 -13.27 -12.24
N ASN A 68 -4.96 -12.71 -13.24
CA ASN A 68 -4.55 -11.47 -13.89
C ASN A 68 -4.72 -10.26 -12.96
N HIS A 69 -3.81 -9.30 -13.12
CA HIS A 69 -3.97 -7.96 -12.56
C HIS A 69 -4.84 -7.12 -13.49
N THR A 70 -5.52 -6.14 -12.93
CA THR A 70 -6.48 -5.30 -13.67
C THR A 70 -6.08 -3.84 -13.59
N LEU A 71 -6.17 -3.14 -14.70
CA LEU A 71 -6.09 -1.67 -14.77
C LEU A 71 -7.45 -1.12 -15.21
N VAL A 72 -8.03 -0.27 -14.38
CA VAL A 72 -9.28 0.45 -14.66
C VAL A 72 -8.96 1.91 -14.92
N VAL A 73 -9.34 2.39 -16.08
CA VAL A 73 -9.15 3.79 -16.48
C VAL A 73 -10.50 4.43 -16.71
N GLY A 74 -10.74 5.57 -16.10
CA GLY A 74 -12.01 6.28 -16.30
C GLY A 74 -11.99 7.68 -15.71
N ALA A 75 -12.66 8.62 -16.36
CA ALA A 75 -12.78 9.99 -15.89
C ALA A 75 -13.48 10.10 -14.52
N THR A 76 -13.35 11.26 -13.88
CA THR A 76 -14.12 11.60 -12.67
C THR A 76 -15.62 11.41 -12.91
N ALA A 77 -16.33 10.87 -11.92
CA ALA A 77 -17.76 10.58 -11.99
C ALA A 77 -18.20 9.59 -13.11
N SER A 78 -17.27 8.84 -13.70
CA SER A 78 -17.60 7.79 -14.69
C SER A 78 -18.24 6.53 -14.11
N GLY A 79 -18.47 6.49 -12.78
CA GLY A 79 -19.07 5.35 -12.10
C GLY A 79 -18.08 4.20 -11.80
N LYS A 80 -16.77 4.45 -11.78
CA LYS A 80 -15.75 3.42 -11.47
C LYS A 80 -16.07 2.66 -10.17
N THR A 81 -16.40 3.39 -9.10
CA THR A 81 -16.73 2.78 -7.80
C THR A 81 -17.94 1.88 -7.91
N THR A 82 -19.07 2.39 -8.42
CA THR A 82 -20.34 1.63 -8.49
C THR A 82 -20.35 0.52 -9.54
N SER A 83 -19.59 0.67 -10.64
CA SER A 83 -19.59 -0.32 -11.72
C SER A 83 -18.47 -1.37 -11.62
N VAL A 84 -17.37 -1.06 -10.89
CA VAL A 84 -16.22 -1.95 -10.78
C VAL A 84 -15.94 -2.33 -9.33
N VAL A 85 -15.76 -1.33 -8.44
CA VAL A 85 -15.30 -1.60 -7.06
C VAL A 85 -16.35 -2.30 -6.23
N ASP A 86 -17.57 -1.76 -6.13
CA ASP A 86 -18.66 -2.36 -5.35
C ASP A 86 -19.00 -3.79 -5.81
N PRO A 87 -19.15 -4.07 -7.13
CA PRO A 87 -19.32 -5.44 -7.60
C PRO A 87 -18.13 -6.34 -7.30
N LEU A 88 -16.88 -5.84 -7.41
CA LEU A 88 -15.69 -6.60 -7.10
C LEU A 88 -15.66 -6.99 -5.63
N VAL A 89 -15.85 -6.05 -4.70
CA VAL A 89 -15.93 -6.31 -3.26
C VAL A 89 -17.00 -7.36 -2.95
N THR A 90 -18.17 -7.24 -3.59
CA THR A 90 -19.28 -8.21 -3.42
C THR A 90 -18.88 -9.62 -3.85
N THR A 91 -18.22 -9.77 -5.00
CA THR A 91 -17.79 -11.09 -5.50
C THR A 91 -16.70 -11.70 -4.63
N LEU A 92 -15.72 -10.89 -4.20
CA LEU A 92 -14.66 -11.30 -3.28
C LEU A 92 -15.24 -11.78 -1.94
N ALA A 93 -16.20 -11.02 -1.39
CA ALA A 93 -16.88 -11.37 -0.14
C ALA A 93 -17.65 -12.70 -0.24
N LYS A 94 -18.31 -12.96 -1.38
CA LYS A 94 -19.02 -14.21 -1.62
C LYS A 94 -18.09 -15.42 -1.73
N LYS A 95 -16.92 -15.26 -2.27
CA LYS A 95 -15.92 -16.33 -2.37
C LYS A 95 -15.08 -16.49 -1.09
N GLY A 96 -15.02 -15.46 -0.25
CA GLY A 96 -14.21 -15.46 0.96
C GLY A 96 -12.74 -15.14 0.69
N GLU A 97 -12.42 -14.34 -0.33
CA GLU A 97 -11.08 -13.84 -0.59
C GLU A 97 -10.78 -12.60 0.25
N SER A 98 -9.55 -12.44 0.74
CA SER A 98 -9.12 -11.24 1.45
C SER A 98 -8.95 -10.05 0.51
N MET A 99 -9.09 -8.83 1.04
CA MET A 99 -9.01 -7.61 0.26
C MET A 99 -8.35 -6.46 1.03
N VAL A 100 -7.66 -5.60 0.31
CA VAL A 100 -7.03 -4.38 0.80
C VAL A 100 -7.44 -3.26 -0.15
N LEU A 101 -8.12 -2.24 0.38
CA LEU A 101 -8.72 -1.20 -0.44
C LEU A 101 -8.21 0.18 -0.01
N THR A 102 -7.82 1.01 -0.97
CA THR A 102 -7.80 2.45 -0.75
C THR A 102 -9.21 2.99 -0.96
N ASP A 103 -9.71 3.75 0.02
CA ASP A 103 -11.07 4.29 0.03
C ASP A 103 -11.04 5.80 0.34
N PRO A 104 -10.81 6.64 -0.68
CA PRO A 104 -10.60 8.07 -0.49
C PRO A 104 -11.74 8.78 0.24
N LYS A 105 -12.95 8.31 0.07
CA LYS A 105 -14.16 8.92 0.65
C LYS A 105 -14.71 8.18 1.87
N GLY A 106 -14.25 6.97 2.14
CA GLY A 106 -14.83 6.09 3.16
C GLY A 106 -16.20 5.53 2.77
N GLU A 107 -16.59 5.64 1.49
CA GLU A 107 -17.88 5.16 0.99
C GLU A 107 -17.89 3.63 0.85
N ILE A 108 -16.79 3.04 0.37
CA ILE A 108 -16.68 1.60 0.18
C ILE A 108 -16.76 0.90 1.54
N TYR A 109 -16.03 1.39 2.54
CA TYR A 109 -16.11 0.89 3.90
C TYR A 109 -17.55 0.95 4.45
N LYS A 110 -18.20 2.10 4.36
CA LYS A 110 -19.58 2.29 4.87
C LYS A 110 -20.59 1.34 4.20
N ASN A 111 -20.45 1.14 2.90
CA ASN A 111 -21.37 0.30 2.13
C ASN A 111 -21.21 -1.20 2.39
N HIS A 112 -19.98 -1.65 2.69
CA HIS A 112 -19.67 -3.08 2.72
C HIS A 112 -19.32 -3.63 4.10
N CYS A 113 -19.01 -2.80 5.10
CA CYS A 113 -18.54 -3.22 6.42
C CYS A 113 -19.50 -4.21 7.09
N ALA A 114 -20.80 -3.91 7.13
CA ALA A 114 -21.80 -4.77 7.76
C ALA A 114 -21.83 -6.17 7.11
N MET A 115 -21.92 -6.23 5.79
CA MET A 115 -21.94 -7.48 5.02
C MET A 115 -20.66 -8.30 5.22
N LEU A 116 -19.49 -7.64 5.25
CA LEU A 116 -18.22 -8.32 5.48
C LEU A 116 -18.12 -8.89 6.90
N THR A 117 -18.59 -8.15 7.90
CA THR A 117 -18.62 -8.61 9.30
C THR A 117 -19.55 -9.81 9.45
N GLU A 118 -20.76 -9.78 8.85
CA GLU A 118 -21.71 -10.91 8.85
C GLU A 118 -21.10 -12.15 8.17
N LYS A 119 -20.27 -11.98 7.15
CA LYS A 119 -19.55 -13.06 6.47
C LYS A 119 -18.29 -13.55 7.21
N GLY A 120 -18.04 -13.03 8.42
CA GLY A 120 -16.95 -13.45 9.28
C GLY A 120 -15.56 -12.93 8.85
N TYR A 121 -15.51 -11.78 8.20
CA TYR A 121 -14.26 -11.10 7.93
C TYR A 121 -13.71 -10.41 9.17
N ASN A 122 -12.40 -10.47 9.35
CA ASN A 122 -11.69 -9.51 10.19
C ASN A 122 -11.61 -8.18 9.43
N VAL A 123 -12.31 -7.15 9.90
CA VAL A 123 -12.36 -5.84 9.24
C VAL A 123 -11.40 -4.89 9.94
N ILE A 124 -10.39 -4.43 9.23
CA ILE A 124 -9.36 -3.49 9.68
C ILE A 124 -9.60 -2.17 8.96
N VAL A 125 -9.61 -1.04 9.69
CA VAL A 125 -9.88 0.27 9.10
C VAL A 125 -8.77 1.24 9.51
N LEU A 126 -7.85 1.54 8.60
CA LEU A 126 -6.87 2.60 8.78
C LEU A 126 -7.51 3.93 8.35
N ASN A 127 -8.08 4.64 9.32
CA ASN A 127 -8.86 5.85 9.06
C ASN A 127 -8.03 7.12 9.25
N PHE A 128 -7.29 7.53 8.22
CA PHE A 128 -6.51 8.78 8.24
C PHE A 128 -7.38 10.04 8.17
N ARG A 129 -8.67 9.91 7.85
CA ARG A 129 -9.62 11.02 7.86
C ARG A 129 -10.10 11.32 9.27
N ASP A 130 -10.28 10.29 10.08
CA ASP A 130 -10.66 10.37 11.50
C ASP A 130 -9.84 9.33 12.30
N PRO A 131 -8.58 9.67 12.65
CA PRO A 131 -7.64 8.70 13.25
C PRO A 131 -8.06 8.16 14.62
N LYS A 132 -9.03 8.78 15.30
CA LYS A 132 -9.56 8.29 16.58
C LYS A 132 -10.56 7.14 16.40
N ASN A 133 -11.09 6.97 15.21
CA ASN A 133 -12.12 5.97 14.87
C ASN A 133 -11.58 5.01 13.80
N GLY A 134 -10.78 4.05 14.20
CA GLY A 134 -10.16 3.06 13.34
C GLY A 134 -9.15 2.21 14.06
N SER A 135 -8.47 1.35 13.31
CA SER A 135 -7.36 0.53 13.78
C SER A 135 -6.09 1.36 13.89
N SER A 136 -5.21 0.97 14.80
CA SER A 136 -3.89 1.56 14.96
C SER A 136 -2.84 0.78 14.18
N TRP A 137 -1.89 1.52 13.58
CA TRP A 137 -0.78 0.94 12.84
C TRP A 137 0.46 1.82 12.97
N ASN A 138 1.51 1.26 13.52
CA ASN A 138 2.81 1.90 13.63
C ASN A 138 3.73 1.42 12.49
N PRO A 139 4.18 2.30 11.59
CA PRO A 139 5.02 1.93 10.46
C PRO A 139 6.39 1.37 10.85
N LEU A 140 6.80 1.51 12.11
CA LEU A 140 8.05 0.98 12.63
C LEU A 140 7.91 -0.41 13.26
N THR A 141 6.69 -0.92 13.48
CA THR A 141 6.48 -2.24 14.10
C THR A 141 7.14 -3.37 13.30
N LEU A 142 6.89 -3.44 12.00
CA LEU A 142 7.46 -4.50 11.15
C LEU A 142 8.99 -4.41 11.06
N PRO A 143 9.60 -3.25 10.75
CA PRO A 143 11.06 -3.10 10.80
C PRO A 143 11.65 -3.47 12.16
N TYR A 144 11.03 -3.05 13.26
CA TYR A 144 11.48 -3.39 14.62
C TYR A 144 11.47 -4.89 14.87
N GLN A 145 10.39 -5.58 14.55
CA GLN A 145 10.28 -7.03 14.70
C GLN A 145 11.36 -7.77 13.92
N LEU A 146 11.56 -7.39 12.64
CA LEU A 146 12.63 -7.97 11.82
C LEU A 146 14.01 -7.73 12.41
N TYR A 147 14.26 -6.54 12.97
CA TYR A 147 15.50 -6.22 13.64
C TYR A 147 15.74 -7.14 14.85
N LYS A 148 14.73 -7.31 15.71
CA LYS A 148 14.79 -8.18 16.89
C LYS A 148 14.92 -9.66 16.54
N ASP A 149 14.37 -10.09 15.41
CA ASP A 149 14.50 -11.45 14.88
C ASP A 149 15.87 -11.71 14.22
N GLY A 150 16.76 -10.70 14.18
CA GLY A 150 18.10 -10.80 13.60
C GLY A 150 18.16 -10.60 12.08
N ASN A 151 17.04 -10.26 11.43
CA ASN A 151 16.99 -9.93 10.00
C ASN A 151 17.25 -8.42 9.78
N VAL A 152 18.46 -7.99 10.15
CA VAL A 152 18.86 -6.58 10.22
C VAL A 152 18.83 -5.91 8.83
N ASP A 153 19.31 -6.61 7.79
CA ASP A 153 19.38 -6.04 6.43
C ASP A 153 17.97 -5.71 5.91
N LYS A 154 17.04 -6.65 6.03
CA LYS A 154 15.64 -6.42 5.62
C LYS A 154 14.94 -5.36 6.47
N SER A 155 15.23 -5.35 7.77
CA SER A 155 14.74 -4.30 8.68
C SER A 155 15.18 -2.91 8.22
N THR A 156 16.47 -2.77 7.89
CA THR A 156 17.06 -1.51 7.43
C THR A 156 16.47 -1.09 6.09
N GLU A 157 16.31 -2.00 5.13
CA GLU A 157 15.66 -1.72 3.83
C GLU A 157 14.25 -1.17 4.00
N LEU A 158 13.42 -1.83 4.82
CA LEU A 158 12.05 -1.34 5.11
C LEU A 158 12.06 0.00 5.84
N LEU A 159 13.02 0.21 6.74
CA LEU A 159 13.18 1.47 7.43
C LEU A 159 13.55 2.62 6.47
N GLU A 160 14.47 2.38 5.56
CA GLU A 160 14.82 3.36 4.51
C GLU A 160 13.62 3.68 3.61
N ASP A 161 12.78 2.70 3.30
CA ASP A 161 11.54 2.93 2.56
C ASP A 161 10.56 3.82 3.37
N VAL A 162 10.42 3.60 4.67
CA VAL A 162 9.63 4.47 5.56
C VAL A 162 10.19 5.89 5.56
N ALA A 163 11.50 6.03 5.76
CA ALA A 163 12.19 7.33 5.77
C ALA A 163 12.00 8.08 4.44
N ASN A 164 12.21 7.40 3.32
CA ASN A 164 12.07 7.99 1.99
C ASN A 164 10.64 8.46 1.71
N ASN A 165 9.62 7.66 2.03
CA ASN A 165 8.23 8.03 1.80
C ASN A 165 7.74 9.18 2.70
N ILE A 166 8.29 9.33 3.92
CA ILE A 166 7.91 10.41 4.85
C ILE A 166 8.67 11.71 4.53
N LEU A 167 9.96 11.61 4.20
CA LEU A 167 10.87 12.76 4.20
C LEU A 167 11.17 13.31 2.80
N LYS A 168 11.07 12.47 1.75
CA LYS A 168 11.32 12.93 0.37
C LYS A 168 10.07 13.48 -0.28
N ASP A 169 10.27 14.47 -1.13
CA ASP A 169 9.25 15.10 -1.95
C ASP A 169 9.83 15.27 -3.36
N GLU A 170 9.23 14.62 -4.34
CA GLU A 170 9.71 14.64 -5.72
C GLU A 170 9.66 16.03 -6.37
N SER A 171 8.90 16.97 -5.80
CA SER A 171 8.77 18.33 -6.31
C SER A 171 9.97 19.25 -6.01
N GLN A 172 10.89 18.84 -5.14
CA GLN A 172 12.03 19.67 -4.73
C GLN A 172 13.27 19.42 -5.60
N SER A 173 13.89 20.50 -6.04
CA SER A 173 15.03 20.49 -6.97
C SER A 173 16.36 20.07 -6.34
N ASP A 174 16.52 20.18 -5.01
CA ASP A 174 17.73 19.77 -4.30
C ASP A 174 17.46 18.62 -3.33
N PRO A 175 17.88 17.41 -3.69
CA PRO A 175 17.64 16.22 -2.86
C PRO A 175 18.55 16.14 -1.63
N PHE A 176 19.58 16.98 -1.51
CA PHE A 176 20.57 16.90 -0.42
C PHE A 176 19.92 16.97 0.97
N TRP A 177 19.07 17.95 1.19
CA TRP A 177 18.41 18.18 2.48
C TRP A 177 17.50 17.03 2.88
N GLN A 178 16.76 16.49 1.91
CA GLN A 178 15.83 15.38 2.13
C GLN A 178 16.55 14.05 2.34
N ASN A 179 17.61 13.79 1.57
CA ASN A 179 18.44 12.60 1.77
C ASN A 179 19.07 12.61 3.16
N SER A 180 19.68 13.74 3.55
CA SER A 180 20.27 13.87 4.90
C SER A 180 19.23 13.71 6.01
N ALA A 181 18.01 14.22 5.81
CA ALA A 181 16.92 14.04 6.76
C ALA A 181 16.46 12.57 6.85
N ALA A 182 16.40 11.84 5.72
CA ALA A 182 16.05 10.43 5.69
C ALA A 182 17.11 9.56 6.37
N ASP A 183 18.40 9.83 6.11
CA ASP A 183 19.50 9.14 6.78
C ASP A 183 19.46 9.37 8.30
N TYR A 184 19.27 10.62 8.71
CA TYR A 184 19.17 10.98 10.14
C TYR A 184 17.98 10.30 10.82
N PHE A 185 16.83 10.20 10.15
CA PHE A 185 15.67 9.46 10.61
C PHE A 185 16.04 7.99 10.86
N SER A 186 16.66 7.34 9.87
CA SER A 186 17.07 5.95 9.97
C SER A 186 18.05 5.72 11.12
N GLY A 187 19.01 6.63 11.31
CA GLY A 187 19.92 6.59 12.45
C GLY A 187 19.21 6.68 13.80
N CYS A 188 18.25 7.61 13.94
CA CYS A 188 17.46 7.76 15.17
C CYS A 188 16.60 6.51 15.45
N VAL A 189 15.95 5.96 14.42
CA VAL A 189 15.11 4.76 14.57
C VAL A 189 15.94 3.54 14.95
N LEU A 190 17.08 3.31 14.29
CA LEU A 190 17.97 2.21 14.64
C LEU A 190 18.49 2.34 16.08
N GLY A 191 18.80 3.57 16.53
CA GLY A 191 19.12 3.82 17.92
C GLY A 191 18.00 3.42 18.89
N LEU A 192 16.74 3.77 18.55
CA LEU A 192 15.58 3.33 19.34
C LEU A 192 15.39 1.81 19.29
N PHE A 193 15.66 1.15 18.16
CA PHE A 193 15.56 -0.32 18.07
C PHE A 193 16.53 -1.03 19.01
N GLU A 194 17.70 -0.44 19.27
CA GLU A 194 18.69 -0.99 20.20
C GLU A 194 18.33 -0.77 21.67
N ASP A 195 17.90 0.44 22.03
CA ASP A 195 17.86 0.91 23.40
C ASP A 195 16.46 1.08 24.00
N ALA A 196 15.44 1.29 23.14
CA ALA A 196 14.09 1.56 23.61
C ALA A 196 13.28 0.27 23.78
N LYS A 197 12.22 0.34 24.58
CA LYS A 197 11.20 -0.70 24.64
C LYS A 197 10.29 -0.61 23.41
N GLU A 198 9.62 -1.70 23.08
CA GLU A 198 8.75 -1.80 21.92
C GLU A 198 7.69 -0.70 21.88
N GLU A 199 7.04 -0.41 23.02
CA GLU A 199 6.02 0.64 23.14
C GLU A 199 6.56 2.07 22.94
N GLU A 200 7.88 2.24 23.06
CA GLU A 200 8.56 3.53 22.87
C GLU A 200 9.02 3.73 21.42
N VAL A 201 9.00 2.69 20.59
CA VAL A 201 9.44 2.75 19.20
C VAL A 201 8.30 3.25 18.32
N ASN A 202 8.20 4.56 18.11
CA ASN A 202 7.18 5.19 17.26
C ASN A 202 7.65 6.56 16.75
N LEU A 203 6.90 7.15 15.81
CA LEU A 203 7.27 8.41 15.15
C LEU A 203 7.30 9.60 16.12
N ASN A 204 6.46 9.61 17.15
CA ASN A 204 6.47 10.67 18.17
C ASN A 204 7.72 10.62 19.03
N SER A 205 8.19 9.43 19.39
CA SER A 205 9.44 9.23 20.14
C SER A 205 10.64 9.76 19.37
N ILE A 206 10.69 9.57 18.06
CA ILE A 206 11.76 10.13 17.20
C ILE A 206 11.73 11.65 17.24
N TYR A 207 10.54 12.26 17.10
CA TYR A 207 10.42 13.72 17.21
C TYR A 207 10.93 14.21 18.56
N THR A 208 10.51 13.60 19.67
CA THR A 208 10.91 13.94 21.02
C THR A 208 12.42 13.77 21.23
N MET A 209 12.98 12.63 20.80
CA MET A 209 14.43 12.37 20.84
C MET A 209 15.24 13.45 20.14
N THR A 210 14.79 13.89 18.98
CA THR A 210 15.53 14.89 18.19
C THR A 210 15.38 16.31 18.71
N ILE A 211 14.32 16.63 19.45
CA ILE A 211 14.16 17.95 20.10
C ILE A 211 14.96 18.00 21.41
N GLN A 212 14.74 17.04 22.29
CA GLN A 212 15.44 16.99 23.59
C GLN A 212 16.95 16.70 23.42
N GLY A 213 17.31 15.89 22.43
CA GLY A 213 18.69 15.57 22.14
C GLY A 213 19.55 16.76 21.69
N GLU A 214 18.95 17.86 21.22
CA GLU A 214 19.68 19.10 20.89
C GLU A 214 20.03 19.96 22.13
N GLU A 215 19.56 19.60 23.31
CA GLU A 215 19.98 20.27 24.53
C GLU A 215 21.49 20.11 24.73
N ARG A 216 22.10 21.15 25.34
CA ARG A 216 23.55 21.20 25.54
C ARG A 216 24.01 20.12 26.53
N TYR A 217 25.08 19.42 26.14
CA TYR A 217 25.85 18.53 26.98
C TYR A 217 27.34 18.92 26.91
N GLY A 218 27.77 19.75 27.84
CA GLY A 218 29.12 20.35 27.82
C GLY A 218 29.33 21.24 26.58
N THR A 219 30.28 20.87 25.74
CA THR A 219 30.60 21.56 24.46
C THR A 219 29.83 20.98 23.26
N SER A 220 29.02 19.95 23.48
CA SER A 220 28.29 19.16 22.48
C SER A 220 26.79 19.22 22.73
N THR A 221 26.03 18.29 22.14
CA THR A 221 24.59 18.04 22.40
C THR A 221 24.40 16.60 22.85
N PHE A 222 23.30 16.31 23.58
CA PHE A 222 23.00 14.94 24.02
C PHE A 222 22.91 13.97 22.83
N ILE A 223 22.26 14.36 21.74
CA ILE A 223 22.08 13.48 20.57
C ILE A 223 23.42 13.14 19.92
N LYS A 224 24.33 14.10 19.82
CA LYS A 224 25.67 13.87 19.27
C LYS A 224 26.48 12.92 20.13
N GLU A 225 26.46 13.11 21.45
CA GLU A 225 27.16 12.22 22.38
C GLU A 225 26.51 10.82 22.42
N TYR A 226 25.20 10.75 22.33
CA TYR A 226 24.47 9.48 22.21
C TYR A 226 24.98 8.65 21.02
N PHE A 227 25.03 9.23 19.83
CA PHE A 227 25.53 8.52 18.65
C PHE A 227 27.01 8.15 18.74
N LYS A 228 27.85 9.02 19.33
CA LYS A 228 29.25 8.66 19.61
C LYS A 228 29.38 7.45 20.55
N MET A 229 28.55 7.35 21.57
CA MET A 229 28.53 6.21 22.48
C MET A 229 28.17 4.90 21.78
N LYS A 230 27.38 4.96 20.70
CA LYS A 230 27.09 3.79 19.83
C LYS A 230 28.32 3.28 19.09
N GLY A 231 29.33 4.15 18.89
CA GLY A 231 30.55 3.85 18.14
C GLY A 231 30.44 4.18 16.65
N GLU A 232 31.51 4.67 16.07
CA GLU A 232 31.53 5.17 14.69
C GLU A 232 31.26 4.13 13.62
N SER A 233 31.42 2.84 13.91
CA SER A 233 31.11 1.73 13.01
C SER A 233 29.69 1.18 13.19
N SER A 234 28.91 1.70 14.11
CA SER A 234 27.53 1.25 14.32
C SER A 234 26.58 1.80 13.23
N ALA A 235 25.57 1.03 12.86
CA ALA A 235 24.57 1.49 11.89
C ALA A 235 23.87 2.79 12.32
N PRO A 236 23.41 2.97 13.57
CA PRO A 236 22.84 4.23 14.03
C PRO A 236 23.77 5.44 13.80
N TYR A 237 25.07 5.29 14.13
CA TYR A 237 26.04 6.37 13.93
C TYR A 237 26.28 6.66 12.43
N ILE A 238 26.47 5.62 11.62
CA ILE A 238 26.74 5.76 10.17
C ILE A 238 25.61 6.56 9.52
N PHE A 239 24.35 6.19 9.75
CA PHE A 239 23.20 6.91 9.21
C PHE A 239 23.09 8.35 9.74
N ALA A 240 23.34 8.60 11.03
CA ALA A 240 23.22 9.95 11.60
C ALA A 240 24.44 10.85 11.32
N SER A 241 25.58 10.30 10.91
CA SER A 241 26.88 10.98 10.86
C SER A 241 26.89 12.25 10.01
N ASN A 242 26.20 12.24 8.88
CA ASN A 242 26.11 13.39 7.97
C ASN A 242 25.46 14.63 8.62
N VAL A 243 24.58 14.41 9.60
CA VAL A 243 23.90 15.51 10.31
C VAL A 243 24.65 15.88 11.58
N ILE A 244 25.02 14.92 12.43
CA ILE A 244 25.65 15.19 13.73
C ILE A 244 27.07 15.78 13.62
N ASN A 245 27.76 15.57 12.48
CA ASN A 245 29.09 16.08 12.21
C ASN A 245 29.12 17.25 11.20
N ALA A 246 27.97 17.68 10.68
CA ALA A 246 27.87 18.79 9.75
C ALA A 246 28.29 20.12 10.42
N PRO A 247 28.83 21.10 9.65
CA PRO A 247 28.96 22.47 10.09
C PRO A 247 27.60 23.01 10.59
N LYS A 248 27.61 23.91 11.60
CA LYS A 248 26.41 24.40 12.28
C LYS A 248 25.32 24.92 11.34
N ASP A 249 25.67 25.66 10.32
CA ASP A 249 24.70 26.22 9.37
C ASP A 249 24.05 25.12 8.52
N THR A 250 24.85 24.17 8.03
CA THR A 250 24.36 23.01 7.28
C THR A 250 23.49 22.11 8.17
N GLN A 251 23.95 21.83 9.39
CA GLN A 251 23.18 21.05 10.37
C GLN A 251 21.82 21.68 10.66
N GLY A 252 21.78 23.01 10.84
CA GLY A 252 20.53 23.74 11.06
C GLY A 252 19.53 23.56 9.93
N GLY A 253 19.99 23.61 8.67
CA GLY A 253 19.14 23.36 7.51
C GLY A 253 18.63 21.91 7.42
N GLN A 254 19.51 20.93 7.66
CA GLN A 254 19.14 19.51 7.68
C GLN A 254 18.11 19.19 8.76
N LEU A 255 18.32 19.67 9.99
CA LEU A 255 17.39 19.48 11.11
C LEU A 255 16.07 20.22 10.90
N SER A 256 16.09 21.40 10.27
CA SER A 256 14.86 22.13 9.92
C SER A 256 14.00 21.33 8.96
N THR A 257 14.60 20.79 7.89
CA THR A 257 13.91 19.95 6.90
C THR A 257 13.32 18.70 7.57
N PHE A 258 14.12 18.02 8.36
CA PHE A 258 13.68 16.83 9.12
C PHE A 258 12.48 17.16 10.02
N ARG A 259 12.60 18.15 10.89
CA ARG A 259 11.57 18.52 11.86
C ARG A 259 10.27 18.98 11.21
N GLN A 260 10.38 19.72 10.10
CA GLN A 260 9.20 20.15 9.35
C GLN A 260 8.34 18.97 8.91
N LYS A 261 8.98 17.90 8.44
CA LYS A 261 8.28 16.70 7.92
C LYS A 261 7.71 15.82 9.04
N ILE A 262 8.45 15.58 10.12
CA ILE A 262 8.00 14.68 11.19
C ILE A 262 7.12 15.34 12.25
N ARG A 263 7.10 16.68 12.34
CA ARG A 263 6.28 17.42 13.32
C ARG A 263 4.82 17.02 13.33
N ILE A 264 4.26 16.67 12.16
CA ILE A 264 2.86 16.29 12.02
C ILE A 264 2.50 15.07 12.90
N PHE A 265 3.43 14.13 13.08
CA PHE A 265 3.24 12.92 13.86
C PHE A 265 3.26 13.16 15.39
N ALA A 266 3.81 14.27 15.83
CA ALA A 266 3.81 14.68 17.23
C ALA A 266 2.72 15.72 17.54
N SER A 267 2.40 16.60 16.58
CA SER A 267 1.48 17.74 16.79
C SER A 267 0.00 17.41 16.61
N ARG A 268 -0.32 16.26 16.01
CA ARG A 268 -1.70 15.80 15.79
C ARG A 268 -1.98 14.60 16.67
N GLU A 269 -2.65 14.83 17.80
CA GLU A 269 -2.92 13.83 18.84
C GLU A 269 -3.54 12.53 18.28
N GLY A 270 -4.61 12.63 17.48
CA GLY A 270 -5.26 11.46 16.89
C GLY A 270 -4.35 10.66 15.96
N LEU A 271 -3.56 11.34 15.10
CA LEU A 271 -2.61 10.69 14.22
C LEU A 271 -1.45 10.08 15.01
N SER A 272 -0.92 10.80 15.99
CA SER A 272 0.15 10.30 16.87
C SER A 272 -0.28 9.04 17.59
N SER A 273 -1.49 9.02 18.14
CA SER A 273 -2.07 7.84 18.81
C SER A 273 -2.25 6.67 17.84
N MET A 274 -2.84 6.89 16.67
CA MET A 274 -3.05 5.86 15.65
C MET A 274 -1.74 5.21 15.19
N LEU A 275 -0.64 5.99 15.11
CA LEU A 275 0.67 5.54 14.61
C LEU A 275 1.64 5.12 15.74
N SER A 276 1.19 5.03 17.00
CA SER A 276 2.07 4.70 18.13
C SER A 276 2.21 3.20 18.38
N PHE A 277 1.24 2.39 17.98
CA PHE A 277 1.26 0.93 18.12
C PHE A 277 0.49 0.28 16.98
N THR A 278 0.54 -1.05 16.88
CA THR A 278 -0.23 -1.82 15.89
C THR A 278 -1.16 -2.78 16.64
N ASP A 279 -2.46 -2.74 16.36
CA ASP A 279 -3.49 -3.54 17.04
C ASP A 279 -3.94 -4.78 16.26
N PHE A 280 -3.30 -5.07 15.15
CA PHE A 280 -3.54 -6.27 14.32
C PHE A 280 -2.22 -6.88 13.82
N ASP A 281 -2.26 -8.14 13.42
CA ASP A 281 -1.10 -8.83 12.86
C ASP A 281 -1.20 -8.89 11.33
N MET A 282 -0.32 -8.18 10.62
CA MET A 282 -0.27 -8.17 9.15
C MET A 282 -0.12 -9.58 8.55
N ARG A 283 0.56 -10.51 9.24
CA ARG A 283 0.78 -11.88 8.78
C ARG A 283 -0.51 -12.68 8.68
N LYS A 284 -1.53 -12.29 9.45
CA LYS A 284 -2.85 -12.95 9.43
C LYS A 284 -3.69 -12.61 8.20
N ILE A 285 -3.42 -11.48 7.53
CA ILE A 285 -4.25 -10.98 6.42
C ILE A 285 -4.34 -11.99 5.26
N GLY A 286 -3.27 -12.74 4.98
CA GLY A 286 -3.29 -13.82 3.97
C GLY A 286 -3.67 -15.21 4.53
N GLN A 287 -3.89 -15.34 5.84
CA GLN A 287 -4.19 -16.59 6.55
C GLN A 287 -5.64 -16.69 7.02
N GLU A 288 -6.29 -15.56 7.20
CA GLU A 288 -7.69 -15.40 7.62
C GLU A 288 -8.43 -14.52 6.62
N LYS A 289 -9.76 -14.66 6.53
CA LYS A 289 -10.58 -13.73 5.72
C LYS A 289 -10.49 -12.33 6.32
N THR A 290 -9.82 -11.43 5.63
CA THR A 290 -9.58 -10.07 6.11
C THR A 290 -9.94 -9.04 5.06
N ALA A 291 -10.58 -7.97 5.48
CA ALA A 291 -10.82 -6.78 4.67
C ALA A 291 -10.15 -5.56 5.32
N VAL A 292 -9.19 -4.97 4.63
CA VAL A 292 -8.48 -3.77 5.08
C VAL A 292 -8.97 -2.59 4.28
N PHE A 293 -9.46 -1.56 4.95
CA PHE A 293 -9.85 -0.28 4.35
C PHE A 293 -8.86 0.80 4.76
N ILE A 294 -8.27 1.46 3.80
CA ILE A 294 -7.36 2.59 4.00
C ILE A 294 -8.10 3.85 3.57
N VAL A 295 -8.71 4.53 4.57
CA VAL A 295 -9.50 5.75 4.34
C VAL A 295 -8.58 6.96 4.36
N ILE A 296 -8.37 7.58 3.20
CA ILE A 296 -7.42 8.69 3.01
C ILE A 296 -8.17 9.92 2.50
N GLN A 297 -7.70 11.12 2.90
CA GLN A 297 -8.22 12.38 2.32
C GLN A 297 -7.47 12.69 1.02
N ASP A 298 -8.21 12.90 -0.07
CA ASP A 298 -7.64 13.17 -1.41
C ASP A 298 -6.70 14.37 -1.42
N GLU A 299 -7.03 15.40 -0.64
CA GLU A 299 -6.32 16.67 -0.60
C GLU A 299 -5.06 16.68 0.29
N LYS A 300 -4.72 15.56 0.97
CA LYS A 300 -3.58 15.50 1.91
C LYS A 300 -2.53 14.47 1.52
N THR A 301 -1.55 14.91 0.76
CA THR A 301 -0.44 14.06 0.25
C THR A 301 0.33 13.30 1.33
N THR A 302 0.49 13.88 2.54
CA THR A 302 1.18 13.20 3.66
C THR A 302 0.56 11.87 4.03
N TYR A 303 -0.78 11.76 3.96
CA TYR A 303 -1.46 10.51 4.29
C TYR A 303 -1.33 9.47 3.18
N HIS A 304 -1.19 9.91 1.93
CA HIS A 304 -0.91 9.01 0.81
C HIS A 304 0.46 8.32 0.97
N SER A 305 1.47 9.01 1.51
CA SER A 305 2.77 8.40 1.85
C SER A 305 2.62 7.27 2.88
N LEU A 306 1.83 7.48 3.93
CA LEU A 306 1.56 6.45 4.94
C LEU A 306 0.83 5.23 4.33
N ALA A 307 -0.13 5.47 3.45
CA ALA A 307 -0.83 4.39 2.75
C ALA A 307 0.13 3.60 1.84
N THR A 308 1.03 4.28 1.13
CA THR A 308 2.07 3.65 0.30
C THR A 308 2.99 2.76 1.14
N ILE A 309 3.45 3.25 2.30
CA ILE A 309 4.26 2.47 3.25
C ILE A 309 3.49 1.24 3.72
N PHE A 310 2.24 1.40 4.13
CA PHE A 310 1.41 0.29 4.58
C PHE A 310 1.23 -0.79 3.51
N ILE A 311 0.86 -0.38 2.28
CA ILE A 311 0.66 -1.30 1.16
C ILE A 311 1.94 -2.07 0.86
N LYS A 312 3.10 -1.39 0.87
CA LYS A 312 4.38 -2.03 0.62
C LYS A 312 4.75 -3.03 1.73
N GLN A 313 4.68 -2.64 2.99
CA GLN A 313 4.96 -3.51 4.12
C GLN A 313 4.03 -4.72 4.15
N LEU A 314 2.74 -4.52 3.91
CA LEU A 314 1.78 -5.61 3.84
C LEU A 314 2.09 -6.55 2.67
N TYR A 315 2.37 -6.02 1.47
CA TYR A 315 2.74 -6.83 0.32
C TYR A 315 3.96 -7.72 0.62
N GLU A 316 5.02 -7.17 1.18
CA GLU A 316 6.22 -7.93 1.53
C GLU A 316 5.94 -8.98 2.61
N THR A 317 5.14 -8.64 3.61
CA THR A 317 4.68 -9.59 4.61
C THR A 317 3.93 -10.76 3.97
N LEU A 318 3.03 -10.48 3.03
CA LEU A 318 2.26 -11.52 2.33
C LEU A 318 3.14 -12.40 1.43
N ILE A 319 4.17 -11.84 0.78
CA ILE A 319 5.16 -12.62 0.03
C ILE A 319 5.89 -13.60 0.94
N ASP A 320 6.35 -13.13 2.10
CA ASP A 320 7.03 -13.98 3.09
C ASP A 320 6.10 -15.08 3.63
N GLU A 321 4.85 -14.73 3.94
CA GLU A 321 3.86 -15.71 4.40
C GLU A 321 3.51 -16.75 3.33
N ALA A 322 3.42 -16.36 2.06
CA ALA A 322 3.24 -17.29 0.96
C ALA A 322 4.44 -18.23 0.81
N TYR A 323 5.67 -17.72 0.97
CA TYR A 323 6.88 -18.52 0.90
C TYR A 323 6.95 -19.61 1.98
N LYS A 324 6.40 -19.36 3.17
CA LYS A 324 6.31 -20.35 4.26
C LYS A 324 5.33 -21.48 3.96
N GLN A 325 4.40 -21.31 3.03
CA GLN A 325 3.43 -22.35 2.66
C GLN A 325 4.06 -23.38 1.72
N LYS A 326 3.65 -24.67 1.86
CA LYS A 326 4.18 -25.77 1.02
C LYS A 326 3.99 -25.56 -0.48
N ASN A 327 2.91 -24.88 -0.87
CA ASN A 327 2.58 -24.59 -2.27
C ASN A 327 3.06 -23.22 -2.75
N GLY A 328 3.74 -22.45 -1.88
CA GLY A 328 4.20 -21.09 -2.16
C GLY A 328 3.09 -20.05 -2.34
N ARG A 329 1.86 -20.31 -1.87
CA ARG A 329 0.68 -19.46 -2.05
C ARG A 329 0.02 -19.13 -0.72
N LEU A 330 -0.64 -17.99 -0.64
CA LEU A 330 -1.46 -17.62 0.51
C LEU A 330 -2.64 -18.58 0.68
N LYS A 331 -3.08 -18.77 1.91
CA LYS A 331 -4.28 -19.56 2.21
C LYS A 331 -5.55 -18.91 1.68
N TYR A 332 -5.62 -17.57 1.78
CA TYR A 332 -6.68 -16.75 1.18
C TYR A 332 -6.05 -15.82 0.15
N ARG A 333 -6.54 -15.87 -1.09
CA ARG A 333 -6.13 -14.90 -2.10
C ARG A 333 -6.38 -13.51 -1.57
N THR A 334 -5.38 -12.63 -1.70
CA THR A 334 -5.47 -11.25 -1.23
C THR A 334 -5.48 -10.29 -2.42
N ASN A 335 -6.52 -9.47 -2.49
CA ASN A 335 -6.77 -8.55 -3.60
C ASN A 335 -6.49 -7.12 -3.15
N PHE A 336 -5.50 -6.46 -3.74
CA PHE A 336 -5.26 -5.03 -3.57
C PHE A 336 -6.10 -4.26 -4.60
N ILE A 337 -7.02 -3.45 -4.12
CA ILE A 337 -7.90 -2.59 -4.92
C ILE A 337 -7.51 -1.15 -4.62
N LEU A 338 -6.69 -0.58 -5.50
CA LEU A 338 -6.06 0.71 -5.27
C LEU A 338 -6.79 1.78 -6.07
N ASP A 339 -7.82 2.37 -5.44
CA ASP A 339 -8.56 3.50 -6.02
C ASP A 339 -7.74 4.78 -5.92
N GLU A 340 -7.85 5.63 -6.93
CA GLU A 340 -7.07 6.87 -7.10
C GLU A 340 -5.53 6.64 -7.02
N PHE A 341 -5.08 5.53 -7.57
CA PHE A 341 -3.67 5.11 -7.49
C PHE A 341 -2.69 6.17 -8.02
N ALA A 342 -3.09 6.97 -9.00
CA ALA A 342 -2.26 8.05 -9.55
C ALA A 342 -1.97 9.17 -8.54
N ASN A 343 -2.77 9.30 -7.47
CA ASN A 343 -2.56 10.31 -6.42
C ASN A 343 -1.61 9.83 -5.31
N MET A 344 -1.24 8.56 -5.33
CA MET A 344 -0.31 8.00 -4.34
C MET A 344 1.14 8.27 -4.78
N PRO A 345 2.08 8.47 -3.83
CA PRO A 345 3.50 8.42 -4.14
C PRO A 345 3.85 7.12 -4.87
N PRO A 346 4.82 7.14 -5.79
CA PRO A 346 5.19 5.96 -6.55
C PRO A 346 5.52 4.79 -5.63
N LEU A 347 4.86 3.65 -5.84
CA LEU A 347 5.25 2.40 -5.23
C LEU A 347 6.56 1.95 -5.88
N LYS A 348 7.64 2.01 -5.12
CA LYS A 348 8.94 1.53 -5.57
C LYS A 348 8.81 0.05 -5.98
N ASP A 349 9.40 -0.28 -7.12
CA ASP A 349 9.42 -1.64 -7.66
C ASP A 349 8.03 -2.25 -8.00
N VAL A 350 7.02 -1.42 -8.26
CA VAL A 350 5.65 -1.89 -8.57
C VAL A 350 5.61 -2.94 -9.68
N THR A 351 6.46 -2.82 -10.70
CA THR A 351 6.54 -3.79 -11.80
C THR A 351 6.98 -5.18 -11.32
N SER A 352 7.99 -5.22 -10.46
CA SER A 352 8.46 -6.46 -9.82
C SER A 352 7.42 -7.02 -8.87
N MET A 353 6.75 -6.17 -8.09
CA MET A 353 5.66 -6.56 -7.19
C MET A 353 4.54 -7.25 -7.96
N VAL A 354 4.04 -6.64 -9.04
CA VAL A 354 2.97 -7.19 -9.88
C VAL A 354 3.39 -8.54 -10.48
N THR A 355 4.61 -8.64 -10.98
CA THR A 355 5.12 -9.89 -11.56
C THR A 355 5.20 -11.02 -10.54
N ALA A 356 5.73 -10.74 -9.35
CA ALA A 356 5.89 -11.73 -8.29
C ALA A 356 4.57 -12.13 -7.60
N ALA A 357 3.62 -11.21 -7.50
CA ALA A 357 2.34 -11.37 -6.80
C ALA A 357 1.50 -12.54 -7.34
N ARG A 358 1.44 -12.68 -8.66
CA ARG A 358 0.58 -13.65 -9.34
C ARG A 358 0.76 -15.08 -8.84
N SER A 359 2.00 -15.54 -8.73
CA SER A 359 2.30 -16.92 -8.30
C SER A 359 2.00 -17.18 -6.81
N ARG A 360 1.67 -16.17 -6.03
CA ARG A 360 1.46 -16.22 -4.57
C ARG A 360 0.01 -15.96 -4.13
N ASP A 361 -0.92 -15.95 -5.10
CA ASP A 361 -2.32 -15.60 -4.89
C ASP A 361 -2.51 -14.17 -4.36
N ILE A 362 -1.72 -13.24 -4.87
CA ILE A 362 -1.91 -11.80 -4.67
C ILE A 362 -2.32 -11.19 -6.00
N ARG A 363 -3.39 -10.41 -6.00
CA ARG A 363 -3.94 -9.76 -7.20
C ARG A 363 -4.08 -8.27 -6.99
N PHE A 364 -3.73 -7.49 -8.01
CA PHE A 364 -3.87 -6.04 -8.01
C PHE A 364 -4.95 -5.58 -8.98
N THR A 365 -5.74 -4.63 -8.54
CA THR A 365 -6.66 -3.83 -9.37
C THR A 365 -6.29 -2.37 -9.16
N PHE A 366 -5.64 -1.77 -10.15
CA PHE A 366 -5.28 -0.35 -10.15
C PHE A 366 -6.38 0.45 -10.79
N ILE A 367 -6.81 1.53 -10.15
CA ILE A 367 -7.86 2.42 -10.65
C ILE A 367 -7.28 3.82 -10.76
N ILE A 368 -7.33 4.37 -11.97
CA ILE A 368 -6.76 5.68 -12.29
C ILE A 368 -7.77 6.57 -13.00
N GLN A 369 -7.55 7.86 -12.87
CA GLN A 369 -8.31 8.89 -13.58
C GLN A 369 -7.51 9.46 -14.73
#